data_1aab6907a060f2fe64df2a34d0f478eb
#
_entry.id   1aab6907a060f2fe64df2a34d0f478eb
#
_cell.length_a   1.000
_cell.length_b   1.000
_cell.length_c   1.000
_cell.angle_alpha   90.00
_cell.angle_beta   90.00
_cell.angle_gamma   90.00
#
_symmetry.space_group_name_H-M   'P 1'
#
loop_
_entity.id
_entity.type
_entity.pdbx_description
1 polymer ?
#
loop_
_entity_poly.entity_id
_entity_poly.type
_entity_poly.pdbx_seq_one_letter_code
_entity_poly.pdbx_strand_id
1 'polypeptide(L)'
;MTSTIIATAWVCVRDRRVLVVRPHYTDAFYLPGGKPEPGESHAEAAAREVREEVGLVLNPSDLTLYTEIVAPAHNRPPGTTVRLVCFTGGDEGDQPSAAAEIGEIGWFTPADTARCAPAIQLLLAHLTTADLI
;
A
#
# COMPACT_ATOMS: atom_id res chain seq x y z
N MET A 1 1.00 12.04 23.94
CA MET A 1 0.20 12.60 22.82
C MET A 1 0.19 11.63 21.67
N THR A 2 -0.99 11.38 21.09
CA THR A 2 -1.13 10.49 19.93
C THR A 2 -1.21 11.33 18.67
N SER A 3 -0.75 10.76 17.56
CA SER A 3 -0.90 11.39 16.25
C SER A 3 -1.27 10.33 15.22
N THR A 4 -2.00 10.75 14.19
CA THR A 4 -2.45 9.86 13.13
C THR A 4 -1.93 10.35 11.78
N ILE A 5 -1.30 9.45 11.05
CA ILE A 5 -0.88 9.69 9.67
C ILE A 5 -1.94 9.05 8.77
N ILE A 6 -2.46 9.81 7.82
CA ILE A 6 -3.37 9.27 6.81
C ILE A 6 -2.53 8.98 5.56
N ALA A 7 -2.58 7.73 5.10
CA ALA A 7 -1.89 7.29 3.90
C ALA A 7 -2.82 6.46 3.03
N THR A 8 -2.58 6.48 1.73
CA THR A 8 -3.33 5.67 0.78
C THR A 8 -2.53 4.44 0.39
N ALA A 9 -3.20 3.43 -0.12
CA ALA A 9 -2.56 2.21 -0.61
C ALA A 9 -3.36 1.63 -1.76
N TRP A 10 -2.66 1.05 -2.72
CA TRP A 10 -3.27 0.30 -3.81
C TRP A 10 -3.10 -1.19 -3.56
N VAL A 11 -4.22 -1.91 -3.55
CA VAL A 11 -4.25 -3.37 -3.37
C VAL A 11 -4.33 -4.00 -4.75
N CYS A 12 -3.20 -4.51 -5.22
CA CYS A 12 -3.12 -5.20 -6.51
C CYS A 12 -2.84 -6.68 -6.25
N VAL A 13 -3.80 -7.53 -6.53
CA VAL A 13 -3.67 -8.98 -6.36
C VAL A 13 -3.63 -9.63 -7.74
N ARG A 14 -2.58 -10.44 -7.97
CA ARG A 14 -2.43 -11.28 -9.17
C ARG A 14 -1.99 -12.67 -8.73
N ASP A 15 -2.64 -13.70 -9.23
CA ASP A 15 -2.29 -15.10 -8.93
C ASP A 15 -2.19 -15.36 -7.41
N ARG A 16 -3.13 -14.78 -6.64
CA ARG A 16 -3.23 -14.92 -5.19
C ARG A 16 -2.00 -14.37 -4.44
N ARG A 17 -1.38 -13.34 -5.01
CA ARG A 17 -0.26 -12.61 -4.39
C ARG A 17 -0.52 -11.12 -4.49
N VAL A 18 -0.11 -10.39 -3.48
CA VAL A 18 -0.32 -8.94 -3.43
C VAL A 18 1.00 -8.22 -3.73
N LEU A 19 0.90 -7.16 -4.56
CA LEU A 19 2.05 -6.32 -4.88
C LEU A 19 2.49 -5.52 -3.66
N VAL A 20 3.77 -5.60 -3.33
CA VAL A 20 4.38 -4.85 -2.24
C VAL A 20 5.64 -4.14 -2.71
N VAL A 21 6.02 -3.09 -1.99
CA VAL A 21 7.22 -2.30 -2.28
C VAL A 21 8.03 -2.10 -0.99
N ARG A 22 9.34 -2.02 -1.12
CA ARG A 22 10.23 -1.68 -0.01
C ARG A 22 11.04 -0.45 -0.37
N PRO A 23 10.82 0.69 0.30
CA PRO A 23 11.67 1.87 0.13
C PRO A 23 13.14 1.57 0.52
N HIS A 24 14.08 2.24 -0.13
CA HIS A 24 15.51 2.06 0.15
C HIS A 24 15.87 2.30 1.62
N TYR A 25 15.16 3.20 2.29
CA TYR A 25 15.51 3.65 3.64
C TYR A 25 14.91 2.79 4.75
N THR A 26 14.19 1.71 4.43
CA THR A 26 13.57 0.85 5.43
C THR A 26 13.75 -0.62 5.08
N ASP A 27 13.61 -1.48 6.09
CA ASP A 27 13.65 -2.93 5.95
C ASP A 27 12.25 -3.54 5.76
N ALA A 28 11.19 -2.74 5.91
CA ALA A 28 9.83 -3.24 5.85
C ALA A 28 9.21 -3.03 4.48
N PHE A 29 8.30 -3.95 4.11
CA PHE A 29 7.50 -3.83 2.90
C PHE A 29 6.16 -3.16 3.19
N TYR A 30 5.69 -2.40 2.22
CA TYR A 30 4.45 -1.66 2.23
C TYR A 30 3.67 -1.96 0.94
N LEU A 31 2.42 -1.51 0.85
CA LEU A 31 1.75 -1.44 -0.45
C LEU A 31 2.16 -0.14 -1.17
N PRO A 32 2.10 -0.11 -2.50
CA PRO A 32 2.28 1.14 -3.23
C PRO A 32 1.23 2.16 -2.75
N GLY A 33 1.69 3.36 -2.42
CA GLY A 33 0.82 4.40 -1.91
C GLY A 33 1.59 5.46 -1.14
N GLY A 34 0.87 6.35 -0.49
CA GLY A 34 1.48 7.41 0.29
C GLY A 34 0.49 8.45 0.77
N LYS A 35 1.01 9.53 1.30
CA LYS A 35 0.20 10.60 1.88
C LYS A 35 -0.43 11.47 0.78
N PRO A 36 -1.72 11.82 0.90
CA PRO A 36 -2.33 12.80 -0.01
C PRO A 36 -1.65 14.16 0.09
N GLU A 37 -1.54 14.83 -1.03
CA GLU A 37 -1.11 16.23 -1.10
C GLU A 37 -2.33 17.14 -0.92
N PRO A 38 -2.13 18.42 -0.55
CA PRO A 38 -3.24 19.37 -0.41
C PRO A 38 -4.09 19.43 -1.68
N GLY A 39 -5.41 19.33 -1.53
CA GLY A 39 -6.35 19.37 -2.65
C GLY A 39 -6.52 18.07 -3.40
N GLU A 40 -5.77 17.04 -3.05
CA GLU A 40 -5.80 15.75 -3.71
C GLU A 40 -6.79 14.82 -3.00
N SER A 41 -7.63 14.12 -3.75
CA SER A 41 -8.46 13.05 -3.17
C SER A 41 -7.60 11.86 -2.81
N HIS A 42 -8.11 10.96 -1.96
CA HIS A 42 -7.38 9.75 -1.62
C HIS A 42 -7.12 8.87 -2.86
N ALA A 43 -8.09 8.73 -3.76
CA ALA A 43 -7.90 7.98 -4.99
C ALA A 43 -6.85 8.60 -5.89
N GLU A 44 -6.85 9.94 -6.01
CA GLU A 44 -5.82 10.64 -6.77
C GLU A 44 -4.43 10.45 -6.18
N ALA A 45 -4.33 10.50 -4.84
CA ALA A 45 -3.07 10.26 -4.15
C ALA A 45 -2.55 8.84 -4.39
N ALA A 46 -3.43 7.85 -4.30
CA ALA A 46 -3.06 6.46 -4.56
C ALA A 46 -2.54 6.29 -5.99
N ALA A 47 -3.25 6.83 -6.98
CA ALA A 47 -2.85 6.74 -8.38
C ALA A 47 -1.49 7.42 -8.64
N ARG A 48 -1.29 8.61 -8.05
CA ARG A 48 -0.03 9.34 -8.20
C ARG A 48 1.14 8.57 -7.60
N GLU A 49 0.98 8.07 -6.38
CA GLU A 49 2.04 7.31 -5.70
C GLU A 49 2.38 6.01 -6.44
N VAL A 50 1.37 5.30 -6.96
CA VAL A 50 1.59 4.09 -7.75
C VAL A 50 2.44 4.40 -8.98
N ARG A 51 2.16 5.51 -9.66
CA ARG A 51 2.94 5.94 -10.82
C ARG A 51 4.39 6.26 -10.43
N GLU A 52 4.57 7.00 -9.34
CA GLU A 52 5.90 7.38 -8.86
C GLU A 52 6.72 6.17 -8.41
N GLU A 53 6.10 5.23 -7.72
CA GLU A 53 6.79 4.11 -7.08
C GLU A 53 7.00 2.90 -7.98
N VAL A 54 6.02 2.55 -8.81
CA VAL A 54 6.07 1.33 -9.61
C VAL A 54 5.81 1.55 -11.10
N GLY A 55 5.60 2.80 -11.53
CA GLY A 55 5.51 3.15 -12.96
C GLY A 55 4.20 2.77 -13.64
N LEU A 56 3.18 2.38 -12.88
CA LEU A 56 1.88 2.05 -13.46
C LEU A 56 0.98 3.26 -13.50
N VAL A 57 0.24 3.44 -14.59
CA VAL A 57 -0.69 4.55 -14.76
C VAL A 57 -2.09 4.06 -14.45
N LEU A 58 -2.66 4.54 -13.32
CA LEU A 58 -4.02 4.22 -12.91
C LEU A 58 -4.89 5.45 -13.13
N ASN A 59 -6.15 5.21 -13.56
CA ASN A 59 -7.15 6.26 -13.58
C ASN A 59 -7.81 6.31 -12.20
N PRO A 60 -7.74 7.43 -11.46
CA PRO A 60 -8.35 7.51 -10.13
C PRO A 60 -9.83 7.12 -10.10
N SER A 61 -10.58 7.37 -11.20
CA SER A 61 -12.00 7.03 -11.28
C SER A 61 -12.25 5.52 -11.34
N ASP A 62 -11.22 4.73 -11.66
CA ASP A 62 -11.33 3.27 -11.69
C ASP A 62 -11.01 2.64 -10.34
N LEU A 63 -10.61 3.44 -9.35
CA LEU A 63 -10.27 2.96 -8.02
C LEU A 63 -11.51 2.94 -7.13
N THR A 64 -11.68 1.84 -6.40
CA THR A 64 -12.78 1.66 -5.46
C THR A 64 -12.22 1.49 -4.06
N LEU A 65 -12.78 2.23 -3.09
CA LEU A 65 -12.40 2.04 -1.69
C LEU A 65 -12.71 0.61 -1.28
N TYR A 66 -11.69 -0.08 -0.79
CA TYR A 66 -11.80 -1.47 -0.39
C TYR A 66 -11.94 -1.60 1.13
N THR A 67 -11.00 -1.04 1.88
CA THR A 67 -11.03 -1.08 3.34
C THR A 67 -10.11 0.01 3.91
N GLU A 68 -10.24 0.26 5.21
CA GLU A 68 -9.33 1.11 5.95
C GLU A 68 -8.73 0.31 7.10
N ILE A 69 -7.44 0.48 7.30
CA ILE A 69 -6.68 -0.20 8.35
C ILE A 69 -6.09 0.86 9.27
N VAL A 70 -6.24 0.68 10.58
CA VAL A 70 -5.58 1.53 11.58
C VAL A 70 -4.60 0.67 12.37
N ALA A 71 -3.36 1.10 12.41
CA ALA A 71 -2.28 0.34 13.05
C ALA A 71 -1.19 1.27 13.56
N PRO A 72 -0.30 0.78 14.47
CA PRO A 72 0.91 1.55 14.80
C PRO A 72 1.73 1.85 13.55
N ALA A 73 2.24 3.06 13.44
CA ALA A 73 3.08 3.46 12.32
C ALA A 73 4.49 2.89 12.50
N HIS A 74 5.03 2.31 11.44
CA HIS A 74 6.38 1.72 11.45
C HIS A 74 7.46 2.80 11.55
N ASN A 75 8.45 2.57 12.42
CA ASN A 75 9.60 3.49 12.62
C ASN A 75 9.18 4.91 12.96
N ARG A 76 8.12 5.06 13.78
CA ARG A 76 7.65 6.34 14.28
C ARG A 76 7.59 6.33 15.80
N PRO A 77 7.53 7.50 16.44
CA PRO A 77 7.41 7.56 17.89
C PRO A 77 6.21 6.79 18.43
N PRO A 78 6.30 6.23 19.64
CA PRO A 78 5.16 5.56 20.27
C PRO A 78 3.93 6.47 20.28
N GLY A 79 2.74 5.89 20.02
CA GLY A 79 1.49 6.63 19.94
C GLY A 79 1.18 7.19 18.54
N THR A 80 2.11 7.04 17.59
CA THR A 80 1.84 7.38 16.21
C THR A 80 1.16 6.20 15.52
N THR A 81 -0.02 6.46 14.92
CA THR A 81 -0.75 5.46 14.16
C THR A 81 -0.85 5.87 12.71
N VAL A 82 -1.05 4.89 11.85
CA VAL A 82 -1.40 5.13 10.46
C VAL A 82 -2.83 4.67 10.21
N ARG A 83 -3.60 5.51 9.51
CA ARG A 83 -4.88 5.15 8.92
C ARG A 83 -4.63 4.93 7.44
N LEU A 84 -4.65 3.68 7.03
CA LEU A 84 -4.36 3.29 5.66
C LEU A 84 -5.66 3.13 4.89
N VAL A 85 -5.85 3.98 3.89
CA VAL A 85 -7.03 4.00 3.03
C VAL A 85 -6.70 3.17 1.80
N CYS A 86 -7.29 1.98 1.69
CA CYS A 86 -6.91 0.98 0.69
C CYS A 86 -7.90 0.95 -0.47
N PHE A 87 -7.36 1.01 -1.70
CA PHE A 87 -8.14 0.97 -2.93
C PHE A 87 -7.82 -0.26 -3.75
N THR A 88 -8.84 -0.77 -4.45
CA THR A 88 -8.70 -1.81 -5.48
C THR A 88 -9.10 -1.23 -6.83
N GLY A 89 -8.79 -1.94 -7.90
CA GLY A 89 -9.22 -1.56 -9.24
C GLY A 89 -8.10 -0.96 -10.08
N GLY A 90 -8.39 -0.72 -11.34
CA GLY A 90 -7.46 -0.06 -12.26
C GLY A 90 -6.31 -0.91 -12.78
N ASP A 91 -6.21 -2.17 -12.35
CA ASP A 91 -5.14 -3.06 -12.82
C ASP A 91 -5.40 -3.53 -14.24
N GLU A 92 -4.52 -3.14 -15.17
CA GLU A 92 -4.59 -3.53 -16.58
C GLU A 92 -3.58 -4.60 -16.94
N GLY A 93 -2.90 -5.17 -15.95
CA GLY A 93 -1.93 -6.26 -16.16
C GLY A 93 -0.53 -5.81 -16.56
N ASP A 94 -0.27 -4.51 -16.57
CA ASP A 94 1.05 -4.00 -16.91
C ASP A 94 2.09 -4.38 -15.84
N GLN A 95 3.34 -4.47 -16.26
CA GLN A 95 4.43 -4.91 -15.39
C GLN A 95 4.94 -3.75 -14.53
N PRO A 96 4.85 -3.86 -13.19
CA PRO A 96 5.44 -2.84 -12.33
C PRO A 96 6.96 -2.95 -12.29
N SER A 97 7.62 -1.82 -12.04
CA SER A 97 9.06 -1.78 -11.84
C SER A 97 9.42 -0.74 -10.78
N ALA A 98 10.44 -1.03 -9.97
CA ALA A 98 10.84 -0.14 -8.90
C ALA A 98 11.34 1.20 -9.47
N ALA A 99 10.84 2.30 -8.92
CA ALA A 99 11.20 3.66 -9.32
C ALA A 99 11.28 4.55 -8.08
N ALA A 100 11.83 5.75 -8.24
CA ALA A 100 11.99 6.73 -7.17
C ALA A 100 12.70 6.12 -5.95
N GLU A 101 12.13 6.27 -4.75
CA GLU A 101 12.73 5.75 -3.51
C GLU A 101 12.53 4.25 -3.29
N ILE A 102 11.93 3.53 -4.24
CA ILE A 102 11.67 2.09 -4.08
C ILE A 102 12.90 1.27 -4.43
N GLY A 103 13.38 0.49 -3.46
CA GLY A 103 14.52 -0.39 -3.64
C GLY A 103 14.17 -1.78 -4.14
N GLU A 104 12.95 -2.25 -3.87
CA GLU A 104 12.56 -3.61 -4.20
C GLU A 104 11.04 -3.71 -4.36
N ILE A 105 10.61 -4.53 -5.31
CA ILE A 105 9.20 -4.91 -5.50
C ILE A 105 9.06 -6.39 -5.15
N GLY A 106 7.93 -6.76 -4.57
CA GLY A 106 7.61 -8.17 -4.31
C GLY A 106 6.16 -8.48 -4.57
N TRP A 107 5.86 -9.76 -4.71
CA TRP A 107 4.51 -10.30 -4.78
C TRP A 107 4.36 -11.26 -3.62
N PHE A 108 3.62 -10.84 -2.60
CA PHE A 108 3.59 -11.53 -1.30
C PHE A 108 2.38 -12.42 -1.12
N THR A 109 2.62 -13.53 -0.42
CA THR A 109 1.59 -14.44 0.09
C THR A 109 1.49 -14.25 1.60
N PRO A 110 0.51 -14.90 2.28
CA PRO A 110 0.45 -14.84 3.75
C PRO A 110 1.74 -15.28 4.46
N ALA A 111 2.55 -16.12 3.83
CA ALA A 111 3.82 -16.58 4.39
C ALA A 111 4.85 -15.46 4.57
N ASP A 112 4.66 -14.35 3.86
CA ASP A 112 5.61 -13.22 3.89
C ASP A 112 5.22 -12.12 4.88
N THR A 113 4.17 -12.33 5.68
CA THR A 113 3.59 -11.31 6.57
C THR A 113 4.63 -10.65 7.48
N ALA A 114 5.57 -11.43 8.03
CA ALA A 114 6.58 -10.92 8.96
C ALA A 114 7.52 -9.87 8.34
N ARG A 115 7.58 -9.79 7.02
CA ARG A 115 8.43 -8.83 6.29
C ARG A 115 7.76 -7.47 6.10
N CYS A 116 6.52 -7.33 6.54
CA CYS A 116 5.69 -6.15 6.28
C CYS A 116 5.57 -5.24 7.49
N ALA A 117 5.32 -3.95 7.24
CA ALA A 117 4.96 -3.00 8.28
C ALA A 117 3.63 -3.40 8.94
N PRO A 118 3.37 -2.96 10.21
CA PRO A 118 2.18 -3.42 10.95
C PRO A 118 0.85 -3.28 10.21
N ALA A 119 0.60 -2.14 9.57
CA ALA A 119 -0.65 -1.93 8.82
C ALA A 119 -0.79 -2.94 7.67
N ILE A 120 0.32 -3.27 7.01
CA ILE A 120 0.30 -4.21 5.90
C ILE A 120 0.10 -5.63 6.39
N GLN A 121 0.64 -5.98 7.57
CA GLN A 121 0.37 -7.27 8.18
C GLN A 121 -1.14 -7.47 8.40
N LEU A 122 -1.82 -6.45 8.90
CA LEU A 122 -3.27 -6.49 9.11
C LEU A 122 -4.01 -6.61 7.77
N LEU A 123 -3.55 -5.91 6.74
CA LEU A 123 -4.16 -6.00 5.42
C LEU A 123 -3.98 -7.40 4.83
N LEU A 124 -2.80 -8.01 4.95
CA LEU A 124 -2.59 -9.37 4.46
C LEU A 124 -3.52 -10.36 5.17
N ALA A 125 -3.72 -10.20 6.48
CA ALA A 125 -4.68 -11.02 7.22
C ALA A 125 -6.10 -10.83 6.69
N HIS A 126 -6.49 -9.59 6.39
CA HIS A 126 -7.79 -9.29 5.81
C HIS A 126 -7.97 -9.95 4.44
N LEU A 127 -6.96 -9.85 3.57
CA LEU A 127 -6.98 -10.47 2.25
C LEU A 127 -7.04 -12.00 2.33
N THR A 128 -6.36 -12.58 3.31
CA THR A 128 -6.39 -14.02 3.57
C THR A 128 -7.78 -14.47 3.98
N THR A 129 -8.40 -13.75 4.91
CA THR A 129 -9.77 -14.03 5.36
C THR A 129 -10.77 -13.91 4.22
N ALA A 130 -10.55 -12.97 3.31
CA ALA A 130 -11.38 -12.78 2.12
C ALA A 130 -11.07 -13.79 0.99
N ASP A 131 -10.13 -14.68 1.21
CA ASP A 131 -9.69 -15.70 0.24
C ASP A 131 -9.14 -15.09 -1.05
N LEU A 132 -8.46 -13.94 -0.96
CA LEU A 132 -7.86 -13.29 -2.12
C LEU A 132 -6.38 -13.65 -2.31
N ILE A 133 -5.73 -13.98 -1.21
CA ILE A 133 -4.34 -14.45 -1.24
C ILE A 133 -4.18 -15.72 -0.42
#